data_44c1448adfdae601050a6916f96125f9
#
_entry.id   44c1448adfdae601050a6916f96125f9
#
_cell.length_a   1.000
_cell.length_b   1.000
_cell.length_c   1.000
_cell.angle_alpha   90.00
_cell.angle_beta   90.00
_cell.angle_gamma   90.00
#
_symmetry.space_group_name_H-M   'P 1'
#
loop_
_entity.id
_entity.type
_entity.pdbx_description
1 polymer ?
#
loop_
_entity_poly.entity_id
_entity_poly.type
_entity_poly.pdbx_seq_one_letter_code
_entity_poly.pdbx_strand_id
1 'polypeptide(L)'
;MAQIKITETVLRDAHQSLIATRMTTEDMLPMLENLDKVGFHSLECWGGATFDSCLRFLNEDPWERLRIIRKMCPNTKLQMLFRGQNMLGYRHYADDVVEYFVKKSIDNGIDIMRIFDALNDIRNLTTSIDAAKKYGGHVQAAISYTTGPVFDIEYYKSYAKSLENAGADSICVKDMAGLLNPYGTYDLVKALKSTVKIPIQLHTHYTSGLASMAIMKGIEAGADIIDTAMSPLALGTSHAATESMVAALRGTEYDTGLDLNILTEIRDYVEVLRTKYLESGLLNPKMLEVDSNTLLYQVPGGMLSNLVSQLKDAGKLDQLTDVLNEVPRVREDSGYPPLVTPTSQIVGTQAVLNIIAGERYKMCSNEFKGVVKGTYGRTPMPISDEFRKKIIGEEQAITCRPADMLEPELDKLRAEVAEFYEQEEDVLSYAQFGAVAVKFFEKRRNKKYGIDGGNLDIENKVHPV
;
A
#
# COMPACT_ATOMS: atom_id res chain seq x y z
N MET A 1 -3.12 24.84 20.60
CA MET A 1 -2.80 24.18 19.32
C MET A 1 -3.54 22.87 19.27
N ALA A 2 -3.75 22.26 18.11
CA ALA A 2 -4.49 21.01 18.04
C ALA A 2 -3.61 19.83 18.48
N GLN A 3 -4.15 18.94 19.30
CA GLN A 3 -3.55 17.69 19.73
C GLN A 3 -3.13 16.85 18.52
N ILE A 4 -1.92 16.29 18.51
CA ILE A 4 -1.46 15.39 17.43
C ILE A 4 -2.26 14.09 17.49
N LYS A 5 -2.75 13.66 16.34
CA LYS A 5 -3.50 12.42 16.18
C LYS A 5 -2.61 11.31 15.65
N ILE A 6 -2.89 10.08 16.06
CA ILE A 6 -2.14 8.90 15.63
C ILE A 6 -3.03 7.95 14.86
N THR A 7 -2.57 7.49 13.71
CA THR A 7 -3.06 6.30 13.00
C THR A 7 -2.14 5.14 13.33
N GLU A 8 -2.68 4.07 13.92
CA GLU A 8 -1.94 2.85 14.22
C GLU A 8 -1.97 1.89 13.02
N THR A 9 -0.82 1.36 12.64
CA THR A 9 -0.66 0.53 11.44
C THR A 9 -0.41 -0.95 11.71
N VAL A 10 -0.40 -1.37 12.98
CA VAL A 10 -0.08 -2.76 13.37
C VAL A 10 -0.97 -3.81 12.68
N LEU A 11 -2.23 -3.46 12.38
CA LEU A 11 -3.19 -4.36 11.73
C LEU A 11 -3.02 -4.46 10.20
N ARG A 12 -2.17 -3.63 9.58
CA ARG A 12 -1.94 -3.66 8.12
C ARG A 12 -0.48 -3.42 7.73
N ASP A 13 0.00 -2.16 7.70
CA ASP A 13 1.27 -1.81 7.06
C ASP A 13 2.48 -2.33 7.82
N ALA A 14 2.44 -2.31 9.15
CA ALA A 14 3.53 -2.81 9.97
C ALA A 14 3.80 -4.31 9.69
N HIS A 15 2.79 -5.16 9.81
CA HIS A 15 2.97 -6.59 9.55
C HIS A 15 3.10 -6.92 8.05
N GLN A 16 2.58 -6.07 7.16
CA GLN A 16 2.88 -6.20 5.73
C GLN A 16 4.37 -6.05 5.47
N SER A 17 4.98 -5.05 6.08
CA SER A 17 6.38 -4.70 5.85
C SER A 17 7.36 -5.68 6.48
N LEU A 18 7.00 -6.29 7.60
CA LEU A 18 7.88 -7.17 8.37
C LEU A 18 7.70 -8.67 8.09
N ILE A 19 6.45 -9.11 7.89
CA ILE A 19 6.08 -10.52 7.74
C ILE A 19 5.20 -10.78 6.52
N ALA A 20 5.34 -9.95 5.48
CA ALA A 20 4.66 -10.09 4.21
C ALA A 20 3.14 -10.33 4.36
N THR A 21 2.48 -9.62 5.28
CA THR A 21 1.04 -9.67 5.54
C THR A 21 0.53 -11.04 6.06
N ARG A 22 1.36 -11.77 6.82
CA ARG A 22 1.02 -13.12 7.31
C ARG A 22 0.38 -13.15 8.70
N MET A 23 0.10 -12.01 9.33
CA MET A 23 -0.67 -11.97 10.58
C MET A 23 -2.09 -12.49 10.30
N THR A 24 -2.53 -13.50 11.06
CA THR A 24 -3.86 -14.07 10.93
C THR A 24 -4.90 -13.22 11.64
N THR A 25 -6.18 -13.40 11.29
CA THR A 25 -7.27 -12.74 12.04
C THR A 25 -7.27 -13.20 13.49
N GLU A 26 -6.98 -14.46 13.76
CA GLU A 26 -6.87 -15.02 15.13
C GLU A 26 -5.77 -14.32 15.94
N ASP A 27 -4.61 -14.03 15.33
CA ASP A 27 -3.53 -13.27 15.97
C ASP A 27 -3.94 -11.81 16.28
N MET A 28 -4.90 -11.24 15.57
CA MET A 28 -5.38 -9.87 15.81
C MET A 28 -6.39 -9.78 16.96
N LEU A 29 -7.24 -10.81 17.13
CA LEU A 29 -8.39 -10.74 18.06
C LEU A 29 -8.04 -10.26 19.47
N PRO A 30 -6.97 -10.75 20.15
CA PRO A 30 -6.72 -10.40 21.56
C PRO A 30 -6.36 -8.92 21.78
N MET A 31 -5.89 -8.20 20.75
CA MET A 31 -5.51 -6.79 20.90
C MET A 31 -6.59 -5.80 20.46
N LEU A 32 -7.62 -6.25 19.71
CA LEU A 32 -8.58 -5.33 19.07
C LEU A 32 -9.36 -4.48 20.06
N GLU A 33 -9.86 -5.05 21.16
CA GLU A 33 -10.62 -4.28 22.15
C GLU A 33 -9.77 -3.19 22.83
N ASN A 34 -8.50 -3.48 23.11
CA ASN A 34 -7.61 -2.49 23.69
C ASN A 34 -7.20 -1.43 22.66
N LEU A 35 -6.97 -1.80 21.38
CA LEU A 35 -6.76 -0.85 20.29
C LEU A 35 -7.94 0.13 20.15
N ASP A 36 -9.18 -0.34 20.31
CA ASP A 36 -10.38 0.51 20.26
C ASP A 36 -10.48 1.47 21.44
N LYS A 37 -9.93 1.11 22.62
CA LYS A 37 -9.95 1.92 23.85
C LYS A 37 -8.87 3.00 23.89
N VAL A 38 -7.78 2.87 23.14
CA VAL A 38 -6.63 3.80 23.16
C VAL A 38 -7.04 5.22 22.78
N GLY A 39 -7.97 5.39 21.85
CA GLY A 39 -8.37 6.68 21.31
C GLY A 39 -7.56 7.11 20.08
N PHE A 40 -7.05 6.17 19.31
CA PHE A 40 -6.41 6.42 18.02
C PHE A 40 -7.34 7.20 17.07
N HIS A 41 -6.75 8.01 16.21
CA HIS A 41 -7.47 8.65 15.11
C HIS A 41 -8.09 7.62 14.16
N SER A 42 -7.31 6.60 13.83
CA SER A 42 -7.76 5.46 13.03
C SER A 42 -6.85 4.25 13.22
N LEU A 43 -7.37 3.08 12.88
CA LEU A 43 -6.60 1.84 12.73
C LEU A 43 -6.51 1.53 11.23
N GLU A 44 -5.30 1.52 10.68
CA GLU A 44 -5.11 1.05 9.31
C GLU A 44 -5.10 -0.48 9.31
N CYS A 45 -6.17 -1.10 8.80
CA CYS A 45 -6.43 -2.52 8.98
C CYS A 45 -6.61 -3.31 7.68
N TRP A 46 -6.71 -2.65 6.53
CA TRP A 46 -7.08 -3.31 5.30
C TRP A 46 -6.42 -2.70 4.06
N GLY A 47 -6.25 -3.50 2.98
CA GLY A 47 -5.63 -3.09 1.73
C GLY A 47 -5.29 -4.27 0.83
N GLY A 48 -4.63 -4.00 -0.30
CA GLY A 48 -4.39 -4.99 -1.34
C GLY A 48 -3.61 -6.22 -0.90
N ALA A 49 -2.50 -6.01 -0.21
CA ALA A 49 -1.66 -7.12 0.26
C ALA A 49 -2.36 -7.94 1.36
N THR A 50 -3.16 -7.30 2.22
CA THR A 50 -3.99 -7.99 3.23
C THR A 50 -5.00 -8.91 2.54
N PHE A 51 -5.69 -8.37 1.55
CA PHE A 51 -6.70 -9.11 0.79
C PHE A 51 -6.08 -10.32 0.08
N ASP A 52 -5.00 -10.10 -0.67
CA ASP A 52 -4.27 -11.17 -1.37
C ASP A 52 -3.74 -12.23 -0.41
N SER A 53 -3.17 -11.82 0.73
CA SER A 53 -2.65 -12.74 1.74
C SER A 53 -3.75 -13.59 2.37
N CYS A 54 -4.91 -13.02 2.68
CA CYS A 54 -6.06 -13.76 3.20
C CYS A 54 -6.46 -14.90 2.26
N LEU A 55 -6.63 -14.60 0.97
CA LEU A 55 -7.08 -15.58 -0.01
C LEU A 55 -6.01 -16.64 -0.33
N ARG A 56 -4.76 -16.20 -0.51
CA ARG A 56 -3.69 -17.02 -1.07
C ARG A 56 -2.97 -17.87 -0.04
N PHE A 57 -2.76 -17.33 1.15
CA PHE A 57 -1.87 -17.95 2.15
C PHE A 57 -2.55 -18.31 3.47
N LEU A 58 -3.50 -17.49 3.92
CA LEU A 58 -4.13 -17.67 5.22
C LEU A 58 -5.43 -18.47 5.14
N ASN A 59 -5.98 -18.64 3.94
CA ASN A 59 -7.28 -19.26 3.72
C ASN A 59 -8.38 -18.61 4.57
N GLU A 60 -8.36 -17.27 4.63
CA GLU A 60 -9.33 -16.43 5.34
C GLU A 60 -10.15 -15.60 4.34
N ASP A 61 -11.41 -15.34 4.70
CA ASP A 61 -12.22 -14.37 3.94
C ASP A 61 -11.81 -12.95 4.33
N PRO A 62 -11.26 -12.14 3.38
CA PRO A 62 -10.81 -10.78 3.69
C PRO A 62 -11.96 -9.86 4.12
N TRP A 63 -13.18 -10.07 3.61
CA TRP A 63 -14.36 -9.30 3.99
C TRP A 63 -14.83 -9.65 5.40
N GLU A 64 -14.81 -10.94 5.76
CA GLU A 64 -15.13 -11.39 7.12
C GLU A 64 -14.10 -10.83 8.13
N ARG A 65 -12.81 -10.82 7.79
CA ARG A 65 -11.78 -10.17 8.62
C ARG A 65 -12.16 -8.71 8.90
N LEU A 66 -12.55 -7.95 7.87
CA LEU A 66 -12.94 -6.55 8.03
C LEU A 66 -14.16 -6.41 8.96
N ARG A 67 -15.18 -7.24 8.76
CA ARG A 67 -16.39 -7.26 9.61
C ARG A 67 -16.08 -7.58 11.06
N ILE A 68 -15.17 -8.54 11.31
CA ILE A 68 -14.69 -8.89 12.66
C ILE A 68 -13.99 -7.69 13.31
N ILE A 69 -13.03 -7.06 12.60
CA ILE A 69 -12.33 -5.89 13.11
C ILE A 69 -13.32 -4.77 13.42
N ARG A 70 -14.27 -4.47 12.53
CA ARG A 70 -15.30 -3.45 12.76
C ARG A 70 -16.16 -3.76 13.98
N LYS A 71 -16.55 -5.01 14.18
CA LYS A 71 -17.33 -5.43 15.33
C LYS A 71 -16.57 -5.26 16.65
N MET A 72 -15.27 -5.55 16.66
CA MET A 72 -14.40 -5.46 17.84
C MET A 72 -13.91 -4.04 18.12
N CYS A 73 -13.85 -3.18 17.09
CA CYS A 73 -13.41 -1.79 17.18
C CYS A 73 -14.55 -0.82 16.78
N PRO A 74 -15.66 -0.74 17.53
CA PRO A 74 -16.81 0.07 17.14
C PRO A 74 -16.58 1.58 17.24
N ASN A 75 -15.64 2.04 18.07
CA ASN A 75 -15.43 3.46 18.39
C ASN A 75 -14.32 4.09 17.54
N THR A 76 -13.33 3.30 17.10
CA THR A 76 -12.19 3.80 16.34
C THR A 76 -12.45 3.70 14.84
N LYS A 77 -12.08 4.72 14.09
CA LYS A 77 -12.21 4.70 12.62
C LYS A 77 -11.30 3.64 12.00
N LEU A 78 -11.85 2.87 11.07
CA LEU A 78 -11.08 1.91 10.29
C LEU A 78 -10.62 2.53 8.98
N GLN A 79 -9.35 2.36 8.67
CA GLN A 79 -8.73 2.90 7.48
C GLN A 79 -8.21 1.79 6.57
N MET A 80 -8.35 1.98 5.26
CA MET A 80 -7.75 1.11 4.26
C MET A 80 -6.84 1.86 3.31
N LEU A 81 -5.86 1.16 2.74
CA LEU A 81 -5.06 1.63 1.62
C LEU A 81 -5.69 1.19 0.30
N PHE A 82 -5.87 2.14 -0.63
CA PHE A 82 -6.54 1.93 -1.90
C PHE A 82 -5.77 2.59 -3.05
N ARG A 83 -5.51 1.85 -4.14
CA ARG A 83 -4.68 2.31 -5.27
C ARG A 83 -5.50 2.97 -6.39
N GLY A 84 -6.36 3.91 -6.06
CA GLY A 84 -7.18 4.60 -7.07
C GLY A 84 -7.80 3.64 -8.07
N GLN A 85 -7.61 3.87 -9.37
CA GLN A 85 -8.18 3.04 -10.43
C GLN A 85 -7.66 1.59 -10.46
N ASN A 86 -6.53 1.30 -9.83
CA ASN A 86 -6.01 -0.06 -9.68
C ASN A 86 -6.66 -0.84 -8.53
N MET A 87 -7.47 -0.20 -7.71
CA MET A 87 -8.10 -0.79 -6.53
C MET A 87 -7.07 -1.47 -5.60
N LEU A 88 -7.06 -2.79 -5.53
CA LEU A 88 -6.07 -3.58 -4.79
C LEU A 88 -5.06 -4.28 -5.72
N GLY A 89 -5.27 -4.18 -7.05
CA GLY A 89 -4.51 -4.88 -8.07
C GLY A 89 -3.39 -4.05 -8.72
N TYR A 90 -2.97 -4.50 -9.90
CA TYR A 90 -1.86 -3.94 -10.68
C TYR A 90 -2.29 -3.43 -12.07
N ARG A 91 -3.57 -3.55 -12.43
CA ARG A 91 -4.19 -3.00 -13.64
C ARG A 91 -5.26 -1.98 -13.29
N HIS A 92 -5.68 -1.17 -14.24
CA HIS A 92 -6.89 -0.38 -14.10
C HIS A 92 -8.13 -1.27 -14.21
N TYR A 93 -9.15 -0.95 -13.43
CA TYR A 93 -10.47 -1.57 -13.48
C TYR A 93 -11.49 -0.56 -14.03
N ALA A 94 -12.59 -1.06 -14.57
CA ALA A 94 -13.68 -0.20 -15.04
C ALA A 94 -14.32 0.56 -13.87
N ASP A 95 -14.91 1.72 -14.15
CA ASP A 95 -15.44 2.63 -13.13
C ASP A 95 -16.54 2.01 -12.28
N ASP A 96 -17.39 1.18 -12.88
CA ASP A 96 -18.46 0.46 -12.18
C ASP A 96 -17.93 -0.50 -11.12
N VAL A 97 -16.82 -1.18 -11.41
CA VAL A 97 -16.15 -2.10 -10.46
C VAL A 97 -15.50 -1.30 -9.33
N VAL A 98 -14.81 -0.19 -9.65
CA VAL A 98 -14.17 0.69 -8.66
C VAL A 98 -15.23 1.29 -7.72
N GLU A 99 -16.30 1.85 -8.26
CA GLU A 99 -17.38 2.43 -7.47
C GLU A 99 -18.03 1.37 -6.56
N TYR A 100 -18.30 0.19 -7.09
CA TYR A 100 -18.92 -0.89 -6.32
C TYR A 100 -18.00 -1.40 -5.21
N PHE A 101 -16.68 -1.50 -5.46
CA PHE A 101 -15.71 -1.89 -4.44
C PHE A 101 -15.64 -0.86 -3.30
N VAL A 102 -15.58 0.42 -3.62
CA VAL A 102 -15.59 1.50 -2.62
C VAL A 102 -16.84 1.45 -1.78
N LYS A 103 -18.01 1.31 -2.42
CA LYS A 103 -19.28 1.14 -1.71
C LYS A 103 -19.24 -0.02 -0.73
N LYS A 104 -18.83 -1.20 -1.19
CA LYS A 104 -18.77 -2.41 -0.36
C LYS A 104 -17.74 -2.31 0.77
N SER A 105 -16.62 -1.63 0.55
CA SER A 105 -15.63 -1.37 1.61
C SER A 105 -16.24 -0.54 2.74
N ILE A 106 -16.97 0.51 2.41
CA ILE A 106 -17.65 1.37 3.38
C ILE A 106 -18.80 0.60 4.06
N ASP A 107 -19.63 -0.11 3.32
CA ASP A 107 -20.73 -0.95 3.85
C ASP A 107 -20.21 -1.98 4.87
N ASN A 108 -18.99 -2.50 4.68
CA ASN A 108 -18.36 -3.48 5.57
C ASN A 108 -17.51 -2.86 6.71
N GLY A 109 -17.48 -1.52 6.83
CA GLY A 109 -16.97 -0.84 8.01
C GLY A 109 -15.72 0.02 7.83
N ILE A 110 -15.28 0.28 6.61
CA ILE A 110 -14.21 1.25 6.35
C ILE A 110 -14.76 2.67 6.48
N ASP A 111 -14.13 3.49 7.32
CA ASP A 111 -14.44 4.91 7.51
C ASP A 111 -13.54 5.80 6.65
N ILE A 112 -12.26 5.46 6.52
CA ILE A 112 -11.24 6.27 5.83
C ILE A 112 -10.66 5.49 4.66
N MET A 113 -10.87 6.02 3.45
CA MET A 113 -10.25 5.53 2.24
C MET A 113 -8.96 6.33 1.99
N ARG A 114 -7.78 5.73 2.26
CA ARG A 114 -6.49 6.30 1.86
C ARG A 114 -6.23 5.95 0.40
N ILE A 115 -6.48 6.89 -0.49
CA ILE A 115 -6.45 6.69 -1.94
C ILE A 115 -5.16 7.30 -2.51
N PHE A 116 -4.39 6.51 -3.25
CA PHE A 116 -3.18 6.99 -3.93
C PHE A 116 -3.09 6.49 -5.37
N ASP A 117 -2.31 7.19 -6.18
CA ASP A 117 -1.87 6.73 -7.49
C ASP A 117 -0.34 6.66 -7.54
N ALA A 118 0.19 5.61 -8.18
CA ALA A 118 1.63 5.39 -8.26
C ALA A 118 2.38 6.45 -9.07
N LEU A 119 1.71 7.12 -9.99
CA LEU A 119 2.27 8.20 -10.83
C LEU A 119 1.93 9.60 -10.31
N ASN A 120 1.13 9.71 -9.23
CA ASN A 120 0.49 10.95 -8.80
C ASN A 120 -0.39 11.57 -9.92
N ASP A 121 -1.00 10.73 -10.77
CA ASP A 121 -1.97 11.19 -11.76
C ASP A 121 -3.37 11.28 -11.14
N ILE A 122 -3.82 12.50 -10.87
CA ILE A 122 -5.10 12.75 -10.21
C ILE A 122 -6.29 12.13 -10.97
N ARG A 123 -6.20 11.97 -12.29
CA ARG A 123 -7.26 11.37 -13.11
C ARG A 123 -7.56 9.92 -12.71
N ASN A 124 -6.56 9.22 -12.16
CA ASN A 124 -6.71 7.85 -11.65
C ASN A 124 -7.36 7.79 -10.26
N LEU A 125 -7.61 8.92 -9.62
CA LEU A 125 -8.23 8.99 -8.29
C LEU A 125 -9.71 9.41 -8.34
N THR A 126 -10.16 10.02 -9.43
CA THR A 126 -11.48 10.67 -9.52
C THR A 126 -12.62 9.74 -9.15
N THR A 127 -12.76 8.58 -9.80
CA THR A 127 -13.85 7.63 -9.52
C THR A 127 -13.87 7.18 -8.07
N SER A 128 -12.72 6.88 -7.49
CA SER A 128 -12.63 6.43 -6.09
C SER A 128 -12.92 7.56 -5.09
N ILE A 129 -12.51 8.80 -5.39
CA ILE A 129 -12.85 9.97 -4.58
C ILE A 129 -14.36 10.21 -4.60
N ASP A 130 -14.95 10.27 -5.80
CA ASP A 130 -16.38 10.52 -5.99
C ASP A 130 -17.23 9.42 -5.33
N ALA A 131 -16.84 8.16 -5.49
CA ALA A 131 -17.51 7.03 -4.85
C ALA A 131 -17.41 7.10 -3.32
N ALA A 132 -16.23 7.36 -2.75
CA ALA A 132 -16.07 7.46 -1.31
C ALA A 132 -16.92 8.59 -0.72
N LYS A 133 -16.96 9.76 -1.37
CA LYS A 133 -17.85 10.88 -0.98
C LYS A 133 -19.31 10.51 -1.09
N LYS A 134 -19.71 9.86 -2.18
CA LYS A 134 -21.10 9.42 -2.43
C LYS A 134 -21.62 8.48 -1.35
N TYR A 135 -20.77 7.58 -0.85
CA TYR A 135 -21.15 6.58 0.15
C TYR A 135 -20.78 6.96 1.58
N GLY A 136 -20.34 8.21 1.83
CA GLY A 136 -20.12 8.77 3.15
C GLY A 136 -18.78 8.40 3.81
N GLY A 137 -17.83 7.88 3.04
CA GLY A 137 -16.45 7.64 3.50
C GLY A 137 -15.62 8.93 3.56
N HIS A 138 -14.64 8.98 4.47
CA HIS A 138 -13.64 10.02 4.52
C HIS A 138 -12.57 9.77 3.45
N VAL A 139 -12.37 10.74 2.57
CA VAL A 139 -11.35 10.67 1.51
C VAL A 139 -10.04 11.21 2.04
N GLN A 140 -9.08 10.32 2.28
CA GLN A 140 -7.70 10.71 2.50
C GLN A 140 -6.92 10.48 1.20
N ALA A 141 -6.63 11.56 0.47
CA ALA A 141 -5.84 11.46 -0.76
C ALA A 141 -4.34 11.46 -0.42
N ALA A 142 -3.60 10.49 -0.93
CA ALA A 142 -2.18 10.35 -0.62
C ALA A 142 -1.28 10.80 -1.76
N ILE A 143 -0.25 11.53 -1.42
CA ILE A 143 0.86 11.91 -2.28
C ILE A 143 1.88 10.77 -2.23
N SER A 144 2.15 10.10 -3.33
CA SER A 144 3.27 9.17 -3.46
C SER A 144 4.56 9.97 -3.41
N TYR A 145 5.16 10.08 -2.19
CA TYR A 145 6.35 10.87 -1.97
C TYR A 145 7.59 10.18 -2.52
N THR A 146 8.42 10.96 -3.16
CA THR A 146 9.73 10.53 -3.66
C THR A 146 10.62 11.76 -3.80
N THR A 147 11.90 11.56 -4.14
CA THR A 147 12.85 12.63 -4.42
C THR A 147 13.34 12.55 -5.86
N GLY A 148 13.90 13.62 -6.37
CA GLY A 148 14.42 13.73 -7.73
C GLY A 148 14.23 15.13 -8.31
N PRO A 149 14.72 15.39 -9.53
CA PRO A 149 14.81 16.75 -10.09
C PRO A 149 13.45 17.42 -10.32
N VAL A 150 12.35 16.63 -10.38
CA VAL A 150 11.00 17.14 -10.64
C VAL A 150 10.13 17.22 -9.37
N PHE A 151 10.61 16.68 -8.26
CA PHE A 151 9.85 16.56 -7.02
C PHE A 151 10.28 17.62 -6.01
N ASP A 152 10.12 18.89 -6.39
CA ASP A 152 10.35 20.03 -5.51
C ASP A 152 9.09 20.39 -4.70
N ILE A 153 9.23 21.40 -3.84
CA ILE A 153 8.12 21.87 -2.99
C ILE A 153 6.95 22.39 -3.83
N GLU A 154 7.20 23.07 -4.96
CA GLU A 154 6.14 23.60 -5.81
C GLU A 154 5.36 22.48 -6.51
N TYR A 155 6.02 21.41 -6.92
CA TYR A 155 5.35 20.21 -7.41
C TYR A 155 4.36 19.67 -6.36
N TYR A 156 4.83 19.47 -5.12
CA TYR A 156 3.98 18.94 -4.04
C TYR A 156 2.84 19.88 -3.64
N LYS A 157 3.07 21.18 -3.62
CA LYS A 157 2.02 22.19 -3.38
C LYS A 157 0.93 22.13 -4.47
N SER A 158 1.36 22.11 -5.73
CA SER A 158 0.43 22.02 -6.86
C SER A 158 -0.40 20.76 -6.83
N TYR A 159 0.23 19.61 -6.54
CA TYR A 159 -0.46 18.33 -6.45
C TYR A 159 -1.41 18.28 -5.25
N ALA A 160 -0.98 18.74 -4.07
CA ALA A 160 -1.82 18.82 -2.88
C ALA A 160 -3.06 19.70 -3.13
N LYS A 161 -2.87 20.84 -3.81
CA LYS A 161 -4.00 21.72 -4.16
C LYS A 161 -4.98 21.05 -5.12
N SER A 162 -4.49 20.26 -6.07
CA SER A 162 -5.36 19.50 -6.97
C SER A 162 -6.13 18.40 -6.23
N LEU A 163 -5.53 17.74 -5.23
CA LEU A 163 -6.21 16.76 -4.38
C LEU A 163 -7.32 17.40 -3.52
N GLU A 164 -7.04 18.54 -2.90
CA GLU A 164 -8.06 19.30 -2.16
C GLU A 164 -9.22 19.71 -3.07
N ASN A 165 -8.91 20.22 -4.27
CA ASN A 165 -9.93 20.62 -5.25
C ASN A 165 -10.76 19.43 -5.77
N ALA A 166 -10.19 18.22 -5.81
CA ALA A 166 -10.89 16.99 -6.16
C ALA A 166 -11.79 16.46 -5.02
N GLY A 167 -11.80 17.11 -3.85
CA GLY A 167 -12.71 16.77 -2.76
C GLY A 167 -12.08 15.91 -1.66
N ALA A 168 -10.75 15.84 -1.56
CA ALA A 168 -10.09 15.19 -0.42
C ALA A 168 -10.45 15.87 0.90
N ASP A 169 -10.71 15.07 1.93
CA ASP A 169 -10.99 15.55 3.31
C ASP A 169 -9.69 15.67 4.14
N SER A 170 -8.62 14.97 3.75
CA SER A 170 -7.27 15.09 4.29
C SER A 170 -6.24 14.64 3.25
N ILE A 171 -4.98 15.06 3.43
CA ILE A 171 -3.86 14.65 2.58
C ILE A 171 -2.86 13.85 3.40
N CYS A 172 -2.40 12.72 2.85
CA CYS A 172 -1.31 11.94 3.40
C CYS A 172 -0.05 12.12 2.55
N VAL A 173 1.05 12.59 3.15
CA VAL A 173 2.38 12.47 2.54
C VAL A 173 2.85 11.04 2.78
N LYS A 174 2.85 10.20 1.73
CA LYS A 174 3.12 8.77 1.83
C LYS A 174 4.51 8.44 1.30
N ASP A 175 5.44 8.29 2.22
CA ASP A 175 6.84 7.92 1.97
C ASP A 175 7.06 6.42 2.21
N MET A 176 6.95 5.64 1.15
CA MET A 176 7.10 4.19 1.20
C MET A 176 8.55 3.72 1.29
N ALA A 177 9.50 4.57 0.98
CA ALA A 177 10.92 4.22 0.95
C ALA A 177 11.71 4.78 2.14
N GLY A 178 11.09 5.59 3.00
CA GLY A 178 11.75 6.21 4.14
C GLY A 178 12.74 7.31 3.72
N LEU A 179 12.40 8.12 2.72
CA LEU A 179 13.24 9.18 2.14
C LEU A 179 13.09 10.53 2.84
N LEU A 180 12.03 10.72 3.62
CA LEU A 180 11.78 11.95 4.34
C LEU A 180 12.92 12.22 5.33
N ASN A 181 13.67 13.29 5.09
CA ASN A 181 14.66 13.81 6.04
C ASN A 181 14.03 14.89 6.93
N PRO A 182 14.57 15.12 8.15
CA PRO A 182 13.92 15.97 9.14
C PRO A 182 13.64 17.40 8.65
N TYR A 183 14.62 18.06 8.05
CA TYR A 183 14.49 19.47 7.64
C TYR A 183 13.66 19.63 6.36
N GLY A 184 13.83 18.72 5.38
CA GLY A 184 12.99 18.69 4.19
C GLY A 184 11.52 18.41 4.52
N THR A 185 11.26 17.58 5.54
CA THR A 185 9.90 17.33 6.04
C THR A 185 9.30 18.60 6.65
N TYR A 186 10.08 19.34 7.45
CA TYR A 186 9.63 20.62 8.00
C TYR A 186 9.21 21.59 6.89
N ASP A 187 10.09 21.79 5.89
CA ASP A 187 9.83 22.71 4.78
C ASP A 187 8.63 22.26 3.95
N LEU A 188 8.53 20.97 3.65
CA LEU A 188 7.41 20.40 2.90
C LEU A 188 6.08 20.59 3.63
N VAL A 189 5.99 20.18 4.90
CA VAL A 189 4.74 20.30 5.67
C VAL A 189 4.34 21.75 5.83
N LYS A 190 5.26 22.63 6.13
CA LYS A 190 4.99 24.08 6.23
C LYS A 190 4.44 24.64 4.92
N ALA A 191 5.00 24.24 3.80
CA ALA A 191 4.55 24.64 2.46
C ALA A 191 3.14 24.09 2.17
N LEU A 192 2.87 22.81 2.48
CA LEU A 192 1.56 22.20 2.30
C LEU A 192 0.50 22.89 3.17
N LYS A 193 0.78 23.13 4.46
CA LYS A 193 -0.14 23.84 5.38
C LYS A 193 -0.45 25.27 4.94
N SER A 194 0.45 25.92 4.19
CA SER A 194 0.19 27.24 3.61
C SER A 194 -0.66 27.17 2.32
N THR A 195 -0.76 25.99 1.69
CA THR A 195 -1.38 25.81 0.39
C THR A 195 -2.80 25.24 0.49
N VAL A 196 -3.03 24.28 1.40
CA VAL A 196 -4.33 23.61 1.60
C VAL A 196 -4.87 23.88 3.01
N LYS A 197 -6.20 23.76 3.16
CA LYS A 197 -6.89 23.98 4.44
C LYS A 197 -7.21 22.69 5.18
N ILE A 198 -7.16 21.56 4.49
CA ILE A 198 -7.46 20.24 5.03
C ILE A 198 -6.26 19.66 5.81
N PRO A 199 -6.50 18.73 6.75
CA PRO A 199 -5.44 18.11 7.55
C PRO A 199 -4.35 17.45 6.72
N ILE A 200 -3.10 17.52 7.22
CA ILE A 200 -1.93 16.85 6.67
C ILE A 200 -1.53 15.70 7.58
N GLN A 201 -1.42 14.50 7.02
CA GLN A 201 -0.93 13.30 7.68
C GLN A 201 0.45 12.91 7.15
N LEU A 202 1.33 12.48 8.03
CA LEU A 202 2.65 11.95 7.68
C LEU A 202 2.67 10.43 7.84
N HIS A 203 3.04 9.75 6.77
CA HIS A 203 3.29 8.33 6.71
C HIS A 203 4.69 8.11 6.15
N THR A 204 5.60 7.55 6.91
CA THR A 204 6.96 7.25 6.46
C THR A 204 7.47 5.93 7.04
N HIS A 205 8.13 5.14 6.20
CA HIS A 205 8.80 3.93 6.65
C HIS A 205 10.13 4.24 7.33
N TYR A 206 10.56 3.37 8.23
CA TYR A 206 11.75 3.59 9.05
C TYR A 206 13.05 3.07 8.38
N THR A 207 12.99 2.65 7.12
CA THR A 207 14.07 1.96 6.41
C THR A 207 15.41 2.72 6.48
N SER A 208 15.39 4.05 6.31
CA SER A 208 16.59 4.90 6.41
C SER A 208 17.01 5.25 7.84
N GLY A 209 16.20 4.93 8.86
CA GLY A 209 16.44 5.33 10.25
C GLY A 209 16.00 6.76 10.59
N LEU A 210 15.44 7.51 9.64
CA LEU A 210 15.13 8.94 9.81
C LEU A 210 13.68 9.22 10.24
N ALA A 211 12.78 8.24 10.19
CA ALA A 211 11.34 8.48 10.30
C ALA A 211 10.91 9.22 11.57
N SER A 212 11.38 8.83 12.76
CA SER A 212 10.99 9.54 14.00
C SER A 212 11.43 11.00 14.00
N MET A 213 12.64 11.28 13.50
CA MET A 213 13.15 12.65 13.41
C MET A 213 12.38 13.47 12.38
N ALA A 214 12.05 12.86 11.23
CA ALA A 214 11.26 13.50 10.18
C ALA A 214 9.83 13.81 10.66
N ILE A 215 9.20 12.85 11.35
CA ILE A 215 7.87 13.02 11.94
C ILE A 215 7.87 14.17 12.98
N MET A 216 8.85 14.22 13.88
CA MET A 216 8.95 15.29 14.87
C MET A 216 9.05 16.67 14.21
N LYS A 217 9.88 16.80 13.17
CA LYS A 217 10.00 18.05 12.42
C LYS A 217 8.73 18.40 11.62
N GLY A 218 8.04 17.40 11.12
CA GLY A 218 6.74 17.59 10.48
C GLY A 218 5.66 18.06 11.44
N ILE A 219 5.64 17.55 12.69
CA ILE A 219 4.75 18.01 13.77
C ILE A 219 5.02 19.50 14.10
N GLU A 220 6.29 19.88 14.28
CA GLU A 220 6.69 21.27 14.51
C GLU A 220 6.28 22.19 13.34
N ALA A 221 6.21 21.67 12.11
CA ALA A 221 5.77 22.41 10.93
C ALA A 221 4.24 22.49 10.78
N GLY A 222 3.48 21.74 11.61
CA GLY A 222 2.01 21.77 11.63
C GLY A 222 1.33 20.55 11.04
N ALA A 223 1.97 19.40 10.94
CA ALA A 223 1.30 18.15 10.62
C ALA A 223 0.24 17.84 11.69
N ASP A 224 -0.91 17.32 11.26
CA ASP A 224 -2.07 17.10 12.14
C ASP A 224 -2.14 15.65 12.63
N ILE A 225 -1.68 14.70 11.81
CA ILE A 225 -1.80 13.27 12.05
C ILE A 225 -0.48 12.58 11.65
N ILE A 226 -0.09 11.54 12.38
CA ILE A 226 1.08 10.72 12.08
C ILE A 226 0.73 9.24 12.06
N ASP A 227 1.42 8.47 11.23
CA ASP A 227 1.35 7.01 11.23
C ASP A 227 2.48 6.43 12.09
N THR A 228 2.12 5.46 12.93
CA THR A 228 3.05 4.73 13.79
C THR A 228 2.70 3.24 13.83
N ALA A 229 3.56 2.43 14.42
CA ALA A 229 3.31 1.02 14.66
C ALA A 229 3.65 0.64 16.10
N MET A 230 2.91 -0.29 16.70
CA MET A 230 3.24 -0.86 18.01
C MET A 230 4.69 -1.34 18.05
N SER A 231 5.44 -0.97 19.08
CA SER A 231 6.91 -1.06 19.11
C SER A 231 7.51 -2.43 18.75
N PRO A 232 6.92 -3.58 19.11
CA PRO A 232 7.48 -4.87 18.69
C PRO A 232 7.45 -5.13 17.18
N LEU A 233 6.52 -4.48 16.45
CA LEU A 233 6.42 -4.53 14.99
C LEU A 233 6.70 -3.16 14.33
N ALA A 234 7.47 -2.32 14.99
CA ALA A 234 7.96 -1.05 14.48
C ALA A 234 9.40 -1.14 13.97
N LEU A 235 9.94 -0.02 13.50
CA LEU A 235 11.30 0.16 13.00
C LEU A 235 11.64 -0.62 11.72
N GLY A 236 12.88 -0.55 11.28
CA GLY A 236 13.35 -1.20 10.05
C GLY A 236 12.47 -0.85 8.84
N THR A 237 11.90 -1.85 8.18
CA THR A 237 11.00 -1.62 7.04
C THR A 237 9.58 -1.18 7.44
N SER A 238 9.25 -1.15 8.75
CA SER A 238 7.98 -0.69 9.29
C SER A 238 7.99 0.82 9.57
N HIS A 239 7.38 1.27 10.68
CA HIS A 239 7.17 2.68 11.02
C HIS A 239 7.84 3.06 12.34
N ALA A 240 7.73 4.35 12.73
CA ALA A 240 8.12 4.79 14.05
C ALA A 240 7.28 4.09 15.13
N ALA A 241 7.91 3.80 16.28
CA ALA A 241 7.24 3.12 17.38
C ALA A 241 6.19 4.03 18.04
N THR A 242 4.95 3.56 18.16
CA THR A 242 3.81 4.29 18.72
C THR A 242 4.09 4.78 20.12
N GLU A 243 4.50 3.89 21.02
CA GLU A 243 4.75 4.22 22.44
C GLU A 243 5.88 5.24 22.59
N SER A 244 6.92 5.15 21.75
CA SER A 244 8.03 6.11 21.76
C SER A 244 7.59 7.49 21.30
N MET A 245 6.75 7.57 20.25
CA MET A 245 6.23 8.86 19.78
C MET A 245 5.27 9.48 20.79
N VAL A 246 4.39 8.69 21.41
CA VAL A 246 3.50 9.15 22.48
C VAL A 246 4.30 9.68 23.67
N ALA A 247 5.32 8.94 24.11
CA ALA A 247 6.18 9.37 25.23
C ALA A 247 6.97 10.65 24.90
N ALA A 248 7.49 10.77 23.69
CA ALA A 248 8.25 11.95 23.25
C ALA A 248 7.40 13.22 23.19
N LEU A 249 6.11 13.10 22.87
CA LEU A 249 5.18 14.24 22.76
C LEU A 249 4.49 14.58 24.08
N ARG A 250 4.54 13.70 25.06
CA ARG A 250 3.84 13.83 26.34
C ARG A 250 4.26 15.10 27.10
N GLY A 251 3.28 15.86 27.54
CA GLY A 251 3.49 17.12 28.30
C GLY A 251 4.00 18.28 27.45
N THR A 252 4.08 18.14 26.13
CA THR A 252 4.35 19.22 25.20
C THR A 252 3.04 19.80 24.63
N GLU A 253 3.14 20.85 23.85
CA GLU A 253 1.99 21.39 23.10
C GLU A 253 1.43 20.44 22.03
N TYR A 254 2.15 19.36 21.73
CA TYR A 254 1.82 18.32 20.76
C TYR A 254 1.31 17.02 21.40
N ASP A 255 1.06 17.04 22.72
CA ASP A 255 0.64 15.84 23.47
C ASP A 255 -0.54 15.14 22.79
N THR A 256 -0.41 13.85 22.60
CA THR A 256 -1.43 13.02 21.95
C THR A 256 -2.60 12.67 22.86
N GLY A 257 -2.41 12.77 24.18
CA GLY A 257 -3.37 12.37 25.20
C GLY A 257 -3.61 10.86 25.29
N LEU A 258 -2.85 10.02 24.57
CA LEU A 258 -3.02 8.58 24.60
C LEU A 258 -2.43 7.97 25.87
N ASP A 259 -3.10 6.94 26.43
CA ASP A 259 -2.67 6.27 27.65
C ASP A 259 -1.58 5.22 27.40
N LEU A 260 -0.37 5.50 27.89
CA LEU A 260 0.77 4.57 27.77
C LEU A 260 0.56 3.23 28.48
N ASN A 261 -0.33 3.15 29.50
CA ASN A 261 -0.60 1.88 30.16
C ASN A 261 -1.35 0.94 29.22
N ILE A 262 -2.40 1.41 28.55
CA ILE A 262 -3.13 0.60 27.55
C ILE A 262 -2.20 0.22 26.38
N LEU A 263 -1.38 1.16 25.92
CA LEU A 263 -0.39 0.87 24.88
C LEU A 263 0.61 -0.21 25.31
N THR A 264 1.05 -0.21 26.59
CA THR A 264 1.94 -1.24 27.12
C THR A 264 1.29 -2.61 27.15
N GLU A 265 0.01 -2.71 27.51
CA GLU A 265 -0.74 -3.98 27.47
C GLU A 265 -0.79 -4.56 26.04
N ILE A 266 -1.08 -3.71 25.05
CA ILE A 266 -1.09 -4.11 23.64
C ILE A 266 0.32 -4.53 23.20
N ARG A 267 1.33 -3.73 23.56
CA ARG A 267 2.74 -3.99 23.27
C ARG A 267 3.17 -5.36 23.78
N ASP A 268 2.81 -5.71 25.01
CA ASP A 268 3.20 -6.99 25.61
C ASP A 268 2.61 -8.18 24.85
N TYR A 269 1.37 -8.07 24.37
CA TYR A 269 0.79 -9.07 23.51
C TYR A 269 1.48 -9.14 22.12
N VAL A 270 1.75 -7.99 21.50
CA VAL A 270 2.43 -7.92 20.19
C VAL A 270 3.86 -8.46 20.27
N GLU A 271 4.54 -8.36 21.45
CA GLU A 271 5.86 -8.98 21.66
C GLU A 271 5.78 -10.52 21.62
N VAL A 272 4.70 -11.10 22.15
CA VAL A 272 4.45 -12.55 22.00
C VAL A 272 4.31 -12.93 20.53
N LEU A 273 3.58 -12.15 19.76
CA LEU A 273 3.46 -12.38 18.31
C LEU A 273 4.79 -12.22 17.57
N ARG A 274 5.57 -11.19 17.91
CA ARG A 274 6.92 -10.99 17.34
C ARG A 274 7.80 -12.19 17.60
N THR A 275 7.82 -12.72 18.82
CA THR A 275 8.58 -13.91 19.18
C THR A 275 8.15 -15.11 18.35
N LYS A 276 6.82 -15.37 18.25
CA LYS A 276 6.24 -16.41 17.40
C LYS A 276 6.73 -16.30 15.94
N TYR A 277 6.74 -15.10 15.38
CA TYR A 277 7.13 -14.88 13.99
C TYR A 277 8.64 -14.99 13.76
N LEU A 278 9.48 -14.63 14.75
CA LEU A 278 10.93 -14.86 14.71
C LEU A 278 11.26 -16.36 14.77
N GLU A 279 10.65 -17.08 15.70
CA GLU A 279 10.87 -18.53 15.87
C GLU A 279 10.43 -19.35 14.67
N SER A 280 9.32 -18.96 14.03
CA SER A 280 8.83 -19.59 12.79
C SER A 280 9.65 -19.22 11.54
N GLY A 281 10.57 -18.25 11.64
CA GLY A 281 11.32 -17.71 10.50
C GLY A 281 10.49 -16.80 9.58
N LEU A 282 9.25 -16.49 9.94
CA LEU A 282 8.38 -15.60 9.16
C LEU A 282 8.87 -14.14 9.22
N LEU A 283 9.33 -13.70 10.39
CA LEU A 283 10.01 -12.41 10.57
C LEU A 283 11.51 -12.61 10.39
N ASN A 284 12.04 -12.10 9.27
CA ASN A 284 13.49 -12.06 9.06
C ASN A 284 14.09 -10.88 9.86
N PRO A 285 15.06 -11.10 10.76
CA PRO A 285 15.69 -10.04 11.55
C PRO A 285 16.23 -8.86 10.72
N LYS A 286 16.67 -9.11 9.50
CA LYS A 286 17.12 -8.05 8.57
C LYS A 286 16.05 -7.01 8.27
N MET A 287 14.78 -7.36 8.36
CA MET A 287 13.67 -6.40 8.16
C MET A 287 13.57 -5.36 9.28
N LEU A 288 14.22 -5.63 10.43
CA LEU A 288 14.27 -4.72 11.58
C LEU A 288 15.50 -3.81 11.56
N GLU A 289 16.41 -4.00 10.60
CA GLU A 289 17.64 -3.21 10.48
C GLU A 289 17.38 -1.94 9.66
N VAL A 290 18.19 -0.91 9.96
CA VAL A 290 18.25 0.31 9.14
C VAL A 290 19.13 0.05 7.93
N ASP A 291 18.65 0.42 6.73
CA ASP A 291 19.42 0.39 5.48
C ASP A 291 19.56 1.81 4.90
N SER A 292 20.69 2.45 5.17
CA SER A 292 20.99 3.79 4.65
C SER A 292 21.21 3.83 3.12
N ASN A 293 21.41 2.69 2.45
CA ASN A 293 21.51 2.64 0.98
C ASN A 293 20.21 3.11 0.31
N THR A 294 19.07 3.00 1.00
CA THR A 294 17.80 3.55 0.54
C THR A 294 17.90 5.04 0.19
N LEU A 295 18.71 5.81 0.93
CA LEU A 295 18.92 7.24 0.67
C LEU A 295 19.71 7.50 -0.62
N LEU A 296 20.57 6.57 -1.04
CA LEU A 296 21.37 6.67 -2.25
C LEU A 296 20.58 6.21 -3.50
N TYR A 297 20.00 5.03 -3.42
CA TYR A 297 19.37 4.40 -4.59
C TYR A 297 17.88 4.66 -4.68
N GLN A 298 17.26 5.17 -3.61
CA GLN A 298 15.80 5.44 -3.50
C GLN A 298 14.94 4.20 -3.77
N VAL A 299 15.50 3.02 -3.54
CA VAL A 299 14.89 1.72 -3.79
C VAL A 299 14.22 1.23 -2.51
N PRO A 300 12.88 1.10 -2.46
CA PRO A 300 12.19 0.52 -1.31
C PRO A 300 12.65 -0.92 -1.02
N GLY A 301 12.65 -1.31 0.26
CA GLY A 301 13.12 -2.63 0.68
C GLY A 301 12.47 -3.82 -0.06
N GLY A 302 11.17 -3.75 -0.35
CA GLY A 302 10.47 -4.75 -1.14
C GLY A 302 10.94 -4.82 -2.60
N MET A 303 11.32 -3.69 -3.20
CA MET A 303 11.92 -3.65 -4.53
C MET A 303 13.31 -4.30 -4.52
N LEU A 304 14.16 -3.96 -3.54
CA LEU A 304 15.50 -4.54 -3.43
C LEU A 304 15.46 -6.06 -3.30
N SER A 305 14.59 -6.60 -2.47
CA SER A 305 14.40 -8.05 -2.33
C SER A 305 14.01 -8.71 -3.64
N ASN A 306 13.17 -8.06 -4.43
CA ASN A 306 12.75 -8.55 -5.76
C ASN A 306 13.91 -8.54 -6.78
N LEU A 307 14.72 -7.46 -6.80
CA LEU A 307 15.92 -7.37 -7.65
C LEU A 307 16.91 -8.49 -7.34
N VAL A 308 17.19 -8.72 -6.05
CA VAL A 308 18.07 -9.80 -5.57
C VAL A 308 17.56 -11.17 -6.02
N SER A 309 16.25 -11.43 -5.89
CA SER A 309 15.66 -12.70 -6.35
C SER A 309 15.82 -12.90 -7.84
N GLN A 310 15.47 -11.90 -8.66
CA GLN A 310 15.56 -11.96 -10.11
C GLN A 310 17.02 -12.19 -10.59
N LEU A 311 17.98 -11.49 -9.97
CA LEU A 311 19.40 -11.68 -10.30
C LEU A 311 19.93 -13.06 -9.85
N LYS A 312 19.47 -13.58 -8.71
CA LYS A 312 19.81 -14.93 -8.26
C LYS A 312 19.28 -15.99 -9.22
N ASP A 313 18.03 -15.86 -9.66
CA ASP A 313 17.40 -16.76 -10.62
C ASP A 313 18.13 -16.73 -12.00
N ALA A 314 18.66 -15.57 -12.37
CA ALA A 314 19.48 -15.39 -13.58
C ALA A 314 20.96 -15.79 -13.39
N GLY A 315 21.40 -16.18 -12.20
CA GLY A 315 22.81 -16.51 -11.91
C GLY A 315 23.76 -15.31 -11.98
N LYS A 316 23.25 -14.07 -11.76
CA LYS A 316 23.98 -12.80 -11.94
C LYS A 316 23.92 -11.90 -10.70
N LEU A 317 23.92 -12.49 -9.51
CA LEU A 317 23.82 -11.75 -8.24
C LEU A 317 25.00 -10.75 -8.04
N ASP A 318 26.15 -11.05 -8.62
CA ASP A 318 27.33 -10.18 -8.66
C ASP A 318 27.09 -8.82 -9.38
N GLN A 319 26.07 -8.75 -10.24
CA GLN A 319 25.71 -7.53 -10.98
C GLN A 319 24.66 -6.66 -10.24
N LEU A 320 24.39 -6.90 -8.95
CA LEU A 320 23.41 -6.13 -8.19
C LEU A 320 23.74 -4.63 -8.17
N THR A 321 25.01 -4.26 -8.00
CA THR A 321 25.43 -2.85 -8.00
C THR A 321 25.17 -2.17 -9.36
N ASP A 322 25.38 -2.89 -10.46
CA ASP A 322 25.10 -2.37 -11.81
C ASP A 322 23.60 -2.13 -12.00
N VAL A 323 22.77 -3.04 -11.52
CA VAL A 323 21.30 -2.87 -11.54
C VAL A 323 20.87 -1.68 -10.69
N LEU A 324 21.42 -1.51 -9.48
CA LEU A 324 21.10 -0.36 -8.64
C LEU A 324 21.50 0.97 -9.27
N ASN A 325 22.60 1.02 -10.01
CA ASN A 325 23.02 2.20 -10.78
C ASN A 325 22.16 2.42 -12.04
N GLU A 326 21.56 1.38 -12.60
CA GLU A 326 20.69 1.47 -13.78
C GLU A 326 19.25 1.92 -13.40
N VAL A 327 18.77 1.65 -12.18
CA VAL A 327 17.41 2.04 -11.73
C VAL A 327 17.14 3.54 -11.90
N PRO A 328 18.02 4.49 -11.46
CA PRO A 328 17.78 5.91 -11.67
C PRO A 328 17.69 6.30 -13.16
N ARG A 329 18.45 5.65 -14.01
CA ARG A 329 18.47 5.92 -15.47
C ARG A 329 17.18 5.44 -16.14
N VAL A 330 16.69 4.26 -15.77
CA VAL A 330 15.39 3.74 -16.25
C VAL A 330 14.26 4.62 -15.76
N ARG A 331 14.35 5.09 -14.50
CA ARG A 331 13.39 6.02 -13.92
C ARG A 331 13.33 7.34 -14.68
N GLU A 332 14.48 7.92 -15.03
CA GLU A 332 14.57 9.12 -15.84
C GLU A 332 13.94 8.95 -17.22
N ASP A 333 14.35 7.91 -17.95
CA ASP A 333 13.85 7.62 -19.30
C ASP A 333 12.33 7.38 -19.32
N SER A 334 11.76 6.84 -18.22
CA SER A 334 10.32 6.58 -18.08
C SER A 334 9.52 7.75 -17.48
N GLY A 335 10.07 8.96 -17.41
CA GLY A 335 9.37 10.16 -16.96
C GLY A 335 9.27 10.30 -15.45
N TYR A 336 10.27 9.82 -14.72
CA TYR A 336 10.43 9.95 -13.25
C TYR A 336 9.25 9.39 -12.42
N PRO A 337 8.72 8.19 -12.69
CA PRO A 337 7.68 7.63 -11.83
C PRO A 337 8.18 7.51 -10.39
N PRO A 338 7.34 7.80 -9.37
CA PRO A 338 7.64 7.44 -7.99
C PRO A 338 7.89 5.93 -7.88
N LEU A 339 8.87 5.51 -7.06
CA LEU A 339 9.18 4.09 -6.85
C LEU A 339 8.28 3.50 -5.77
N VAL A 340 7.00 3.41 -6.07
CA VAL A 340 5.94 2.76 -5.28
C VAL A 340 5.31 1.64 -6.10
N THR A 341 4.58 0.72 -5.47
CA THR A 341 3.88 -0.36 -6.20
C THR A 341 2.77 0.22 -7.11
N PRO A 342 2.70 -0.14 -8.43
CA PRO A 342 3.52 -1.14 -9.13
C PRO A 342 4.80 -0.59 -9.81
N THR A 343 4.99 0.72 -9.92
CA THR A 343 6.04 1.36 -10.70
C THR A 343 7.45 0.96 -10.25
N SER A 344 7.67 0.76 -8.94
CA SER A 344 8.95 0.29 -8.41
C SER A 344 9.34 -1.08 -8.99
N GLN A 345 8.39 -2.00 -9.10
CA GLN A 345 8.64 -3.32 -9.68
C GLN A 345 8.90 -3.22 -11.18
N ILE A 346 8.13 -2.39 -11.88
CA ILE A 346 8.26 -2.20 -13.34
C ILE A 346 9.65 -1.63 -13.69
N VAL A 347 10.05 -0.55 -13.01
CA VAL A 347 11.35 0.10 -13.21
C VAL A 347 12.49 -0.84 -12.82
N GLY A 348 12.35 -1.55 -11.68
CA GLY A 348 13.36 -2.50 -11.22
C GLY A 348 13.56 -3.66 -12.17
N THR A 349 12.48 -4.30 -12.61
CA THR A 349 12.55 -5.40 -13.58
C THR A 349 13.17 -4.93 -14.89
N GLN A 350 12.85 -3.73 -15.37
CA GLN A 350 13.45 -3.19 -16.58
C GLN A 350 14.97 -2.92 -16.40
N ALA A 351 15.39 -2.44 -15.23
CA ALA A 351 16.82 -2.27 -14.93
C ALA A 351 17.56 -3.61 -14.95
N VAL A 352 16.98 -4.65 -14.35
CA VAL A 352 17.52 -6.03 -14.41
C VAL A 352 17.63 -6.51 -15.86
N LEU A 353 16.59 -6.34 -16.68
CA LEU A 353 16.59 -6.74 -18.09
C LEU A 353 17.67 -6.02 -18.89
N ASN A 354 17.90 -4.72 -18.65
CA ASN A 354 18.94 -3.95 -19.31
C ASN A 354 20.34 -4.52 -19.01
N ILE A 355 20.61 -4.88 -17.77
CA ILE A 355 21.91 -5.44 -17.35
C ILE A 355 22.08 -6.88 -17.87
N ILE A 356 21.05 -7.71 -17.75
CA ILE A 356 21.12 -9.11 -18.22
C ILE A 356 21.33 -9.17 -19.74
N ALA A 357 20.66 -8.29 -20.50
CA ALA A 357 20.79 -8.23 -21.97
C ALA A 357 22.09 -7.62 -22.46
N GLY A 358 22.86 -6.93 -21.59
CA GLY A 358 24.08 -6.20 -21.93
C GLY A 358 23.87 -4.96 -22.80
N GLU A 359 22.62 -4.62 -23.10
CA GLU A 359 22.22 -3.45 -23.88
C GLU A 359 20.88 -2.90 -23.38
N ARG A 360 20.82 -1.57 -23.17
CA ARG A 360 19.63 -0.91 -22.64
C ARG A 360 18.44 -1.02 -23.60
N TYR A 361 17.34 -1.55 -23.09
CA TYR A 361 16.05 -1.70 -23.80
C TYR A 361 16.08 -2.67 -25.00
N LYS A 362 17.07 -3.56 -25.07
CA LYS A 362 17.06 -4.68 -26.00
C LYS A 362 15.92 -5.66 -25.67
N MET A 363 15.64 -5.80 -24.38
CA MET A 363 14.50 -6.53 -23.84
C MET A 363 13.66 -5.56 -23.01
N CYS A 364 12.35 -5.47 -23.30
CA CYS A 364 11.41 -4.66 -22.53
C CYS A 364 10.26 -5.51 -22.04
N SER A 365 9.92 -5.36 -20.76
CA SER A 365 8.71 -5.99 -20.22
C SER A 365 7.45 -5.32 -20.78
N ASN A 366 6.34 -6.06 -20.81
CA ASN A 366 5.06 -5.52 -21.26
C ASN A 366 4.57 -4.39 -20.33
N GLU A 367 4.84 -4.54 -19.04
CA GLU A 367 4.50 -3.54 -18.02
C GLU A 367 5.28 -2.24 -18.25
N PHE A 368 6.59 -2.33 -18.57
CA PHE A 368 7.39 -1.15 -18.89
C PHE A 368 6.91 -0.46 -20.18
N LYS A 369 6.61 -1.24 -21.22
CA LYS A 369 5.97 -0.72 -22.43
C LYS A 369 4.64 -0.03 -22.09
N GLY A 370 3.87 -0.60 -21.16
CA GLY A 370 2.63 -0.01 -20.66
C GLY A 370 2.84 1.36 -20.01
N VAL A 371 3.87 1.53 -19.17
CA VAL A 371 4.22 2.84 -18.61
C VAL A 371 4.53 3.85 -19.72
N VAL A 372 5.37 3.48 -20.68
CA VAL A 372 5.76 4.34 -21.79
C VAL A 372 4.57 4.68 -22.70
N LYS A 373 3.66 3.75 -22.90
CA LYS A 373 2.41 3.94 -23.66
C LYS A 373 1.39 4.80 -22.91
N GLY A 374 1.46 4.85 -21.56
CA GLY A 374 0.52 5.58 -20.73
C GLY A 374 -0.68 4.77 -20.22
N THR A 375 -0.61 3.42 -20.22
CA THR A 375 -1.69 2.55 -19.69
C THR A 375 -1.89 2.67 -18.19
N TYR A 376 -0.88 3.18 -17.47
CA TYR A 376 -0.95 3.45 -16.03
C TYR A 376 -1.33 4.89 -15.69
N GLY A 377 -1.43 5.77 -16.70
CA GLY A 377 -1.65 7.20 -16.52
C GLY A 377 -0.48 8.05 -17.02
N ARG A 378 -0.52 9.32 -16.65
CA ARG A 378 0.49 10.31 -17.04
C ARG A 378 1.65 10.29 -16.05
N THR A 379 2.86 10.11 -16.56
CA THR A 379 4.10 10.21 -15.76
C THR A 379 4.36 11.66 -15.30
N PRO A 380 5.07 11.85 -14.15
CA PRO A 380 5.39 13.19 -13.63
C PRO A 380 6.09 14.11 -14.64
N MET A 381 7.00 13.53 -15.46
CA MET A 381 7.62 14.23 -16.59
C MET A 381 7.19 13.58 -17.90
N PRO A 382 7.06 14.37 -18.98
CA PRO A 382 6.83 13.82 -20.31
C PRO A 382 7.97 12.88 -20.74
N ILE A 383 7.60 11.71 -21.26
CA ILE A 383 8.55 10.80 -21.91
C ILE A 383 8.85 11.36 -23.32
N SER A 384 10.13 11.41 -23.71
CA SER A 384 10.51 11.92 -25.05
C SER A 384 9.92 11.07 -26.18
N ASP A 385 9.56 11.72 -27.28
CA ASP A 385 8.97 11.01 -28.43
C ASP A 385 9.96 10.02 -29.05
N GLU A 386 11.25 10.34 -29.05
CA GLU A 386 12.31 9.44 -29.50
C GLU A 386 12.35 8.16 -28.64
N PHE A 387 12.35 8.30 -27.32
CA PHE A 387 12.32 7.15 -26.42
C PHE A 387 11.03 6.37 -26.53
N ARG A 388 9.90 7.04 -26.62
CA ARG A 388 8.60 6.40 -26.84
C ARG A 388 8.61 5.54 -28.11
N LYS A 389 9.06 6.11 -29.23
CA LYS A 389 9.18 5.38 -30.49
C LYS A 389 10.12 4.17 -30.39
N LYS A 390 11.22 4.28 -29.65
CA LYS A 390 12.15 3.18 -29.39
C LYS A 390 11.48 2.02 -28.67
N ILE A 391 10.59 2.28 -27.69
CA ILE A 391 10.01 1.27 -26.80
C ILE A 391 8.72 0.66 -27.37
N ILE A 392 7.82 1.49 -27.90
CA ILE A 392 6.49 1.05 -28.37
C ILE A 392 6.30 1.18 -29.89
N GLY A 393 7.37 1.57 -30.64
CA GLY A 393 7.31 1.71 -32.09
C GLY A 393 6.33 2.80 -32.55
N GLU A 394 5.48 2.45 -33.49
CA GLU A 394 4.46 3.37 -34.04
C GLU A 394 3.13 3.35 -33.24
N GLU A 395 3.06 2.65 -32.09
CA GLU A 395 1.87 2.67 -31.26
C GLU A 395 1.59 4.07 -30.71
N GLN A 396 0.33 4.46 -30.69
CA GLN A 396 -0.05 5.76 -30.15
C GLN A 396 -0.05 5.74 -28.63
N ALA A 397 0.47 6.81 -28.02
CA ALA A 397 0.39 6.99 -26.59
C ALA A 397 -1.05 7.31 -26.15
N ILE A 398 -1.41 6.78 -24.98
CA ILE A 398 -2.68 7.07 -24.31
C ILE A 398 -2.55 8.43 -23.63
N THR A 399 -3.35 9.41 -24.05
CA THR A 399 -3.35 10.78 -23.50
C THR A 399 -4.57 11.08 -22.66
N CYS A 400 -5.67 10.34 -22.88
CA CYS A 400 -6.86 10.40 -22.03
C CYS A 400 -6.64 9.73 -20.67
N ARG A 401 -7.64 9.72 -19.80
CA ARG A 401 -7.65 8.87 -18.61
C ARG A 401 -7.75 7.41 -19.07
N PRO A 402 -6.81 6.52 -18.67
CA PRO A 402 -6.81 5.14 -19.21
C PRO A 402 -8.10 4.35 -18.94
N ALA A 403 -8.76 4.61 -17.82
CA ALA A 403 -10.02 3.94 -17.48
C ALA A 403 -11.19 4.31 -18.41
N ASP A 404 -11.13 5.46 -19.10
CA ASP A 404 -12.15 5.85 -20.08
C ASP A 404 -12.19 4.92 -21.31
N MET A 405 -11.16 4.08 -21.46
CA MET A 405 -11.08 3.07 -22.53
C MET A 405 -11.63 1.70 -22.10
N LEU A 406 -12.08 1.56 -20.86
CA LEU A 406 -12.62 0.31 -20.32
C LEU A 406 -14.16 0.35 -20.36
N GLU A 407 -14.75 -0.70 -20.91
CA GLU A 407 -16.18 -0.91 -20.82
C GLU A 407 -16.58 -1.40 -19.41
N PRO A 408 -17.82 -1.15 -18.95
CA PRO A 408 -18.30 -1.68 -17.69
C PRO A 408 -18.12 -3.20 -17.57
N GLU A 409 -17.57 -3.67 -16.45
CA GLU A 409 -17.19 -5.08 -16.25
C GLU A 409 -18.08 -5.80 -15.23
N LEU A 410 -18.83 -5.10 -14.38
CA LEU A 410 -19.46 -5.68 -13.18
C LEU A 410 -20.46 -6.80 -13.49
N ASP A 411 -21.31 -6.62 -14.50
CA ASP A 411 -22.31 -7.64 -14.86
C ASP A 411 -21.67 -8.89 -15.47
N LYS A 412 -20.61 -8.70 -16.26
CA LYS A 412 -19.80 -9.81 -16.78
C LYS A 412 -19.14 -10.60 -15.66
N LEU A 413 -18.52 -9.91 -14.70
CA LEU A 413 -17.89 -10.53 -13.54
C LEU A 413 -18.87 -11.31 -12.67
N ARG A 414 -20.10 -10.79 -12.47
CA ARG A 414 -21.17 -11.53 -11.78
C ARG A 414 -21.54 -12.83 -12.50
N ALA A 415 -21.64 -12.77 -13.83
CA ALA A 415 -21.93 -13.96 -14.62
C ALA A 415 -20.79 -15.02 -14.52
N GLU A 416 -19.53 -14.57 -14.57
CA GLU A 416 -18.37 -15.46 -14.50
C GLU A 416 -18.22 -16.15 -13.13
N VAL A 417 -18.59 -15.50 -12.03
CA VAL A 417 -18.46 -16.05 -10.68
C VAL A 417 -19.73 -16.73 -10.16
N ALA A 418 -20.79 -16.76 -10.96
CA ALA A 418 -22.13 -17.22 -10.55
C ALA A 418 -22.15 -18.59 -9.88
N GLU A 419 -21.28 -19.53 -10.28
CA GLU A 419 -21.18 -20.87 -9.72
C GLU A 419 -20.59 -20.89 -8.30
N PHE A 420 -19.76 -19.89 -7.94
CA PHE A 420 -19.01 -19.82 -6.67
C PHE A 420 -19.56 -18.79 -5.70
N TYR A 421 -20.52 -18.01 -6.14
CA TYR A 421 -21.06 -16.86 -5.43
C TYR A 421 -21.87 -17.26 -4.18
N GLU A 422 -21.48 -16.71 -3.03
CA GLU A 422 -22.21 -16.82 -1.77
C GLU A 422 -22.59 -15.47 -1.17
N GLN A 423 -21.83 -14.41 -1.52
CA GLN A 423 -22.06 -13.03 -1.08
C GLN A 423 -21.65 -12.05 -2.19
N GLU A 424 -22.25 -10.86 -2.20
CA GLU A 424 -21.97 -9.82 -3.22
C GLU A 424 -20.49 -9.46 -3.34
N GLU A 425 -19.75 -9.54 -2.23
CA GLU A 425 -18.32 -9.27 -2.16
C GLU A 425 -17.46 -10.29 -2.91
N ASP A 426 -17.97 -11.47 -3.19
CA ASP A 426 -17.24 -12.50 -3.95
C ASP A 426 -16.98 -12.06 -5.39
N VAL A 427 -17.90 -11.28 -5.98
CA VAL A 427 -17.70 -10.70 -7.32
C VAL A 427 -16.45 -9.81 -7.35
N LEU A 428 -16.25 -9.02 -6.30
CA LEU A 428 -15.10 -8.12 -6.19
C LEU A 428 -13.80 -8.85 -5.87
N SER A 429 -13.87 -9.92 -5.07
CA SER A 429 -12.75 -10.81 -4.82
C SER A 429 -12.29 -11.49 -6.12
N TYR A 430 -13.25 -11.98 -6.92
CA TYR A 430 -12.98 -12.57 -8.22
C TYR A 430 -12.41 -11.56 -9.22
N ALA A 431 -12.98 -10.37 -9.31
CA ALA A 431 -12.51 -9.31 -10.21
C ALA A 431 -11.01 -9.02 -10.05
N GLN A 432 -10.51 -9.07 -8.82
CA GLN A 432 -9.14 -8.70 -8.48
C GLN A 432 -8.17 -9.87 -8.45
N PHE A 433 -8.63 -11.05 -8.05
CA PHE A 433 -7.76 -12.20 -7.78
C PHE A 433 -8.11 -13.45 -8.61
N GLY A 434 -9.16 -13.41 -9.45
CA GLY A 434 -9.50 -14.46 -10.42
C GLY A 434 -9.38 -15.88 -9.87
N ALA A 435 -8.49 -16.68 -10.44
CA ALA A 435 -8.28 -18.08 -10.05
C ALA A 435 -7.91 -18.28 -8.56
N VAL A 436 -7.29 -17.30 -7.92
CA VAL A 436 -6.96 -17.38 -6.49
C VAL A 436 -8.24 -17.29 -5.65
N ALA A 437 -9.14 -16.37 -6.01
CA ALA A 437 -10.44 -16.25 -5.35
C ALA A 437 -11.28 -17.53 -5.56
N VAL A 438 -11.31 -18.09 -6.76
CA VAL A 438 -12.02 -19.35 -7.05
C VAL A 438 -11.52 -20.49 -6.16
N LYS A 439 -10.20 -20.67 -6.03
CA LYS A 439 -9.64 -21.68 -5.12
C LYS A 439 -10.05 -21.48 -3.67
N PHE A 440 -10.14 -20.23 -3.23
CA PHE A 440 -10.63 -19.92 -1.89
C PHE A 440 -12.12 -20.25 -1.75
N PHE A 441 -12.96 -19.91 -2.73
CA PHE A 441 -14.40 -20.22 -2.71
C PHE A 441 -14.67 -21.73 -2.67
N GLU A 442 -13.90 -22.51 -3.45
CA GLU A 442 -13.97 -23.96 -3.41
C GLU A 442 -13.64 -24.51 -2.01
N LYS A 443 -12.55 -24.04 -1.40
CA LYS A 443 -12.19 -24.44 -0.03
C LYS A 443 -13.26 -24.03 0.99
N ARG A 444 -13.81 -22.81 0.89
CA ARG A 444 -14.90 -22.33 1.73
C ARG A 444 -16.12 -23.22 1.61
N ARG A 445 -16.53 -23.55 0.37
CA ARG A 445 -17.64 -24.47 0.08
C ARG A 445 -17.38 -25.87 0.65
N ASN A 446 -16.20 -26.43 0.43
CA ASN A 446 -15.83 -27.75 0.94
C ASN A 446 -15.89 -27.80 2.48
N LYS A 447 -15.36 -26.78 3.15
CA LYS A 447 -15.44 -26.66 4.61
C LYS A 447 -16.91 -26.59 5.10
N LYS A 448 -17.75 -25.83 4.41
CA LYS A 448 -19.18 -25.66 4.74
C LYS A 448 -19.96 -26.97 4.64
N TYR A 449 -19.67 -27.79 3.65
CA TYR A 449 -20.34 -29.08 3.42
C TYR A 449 -19.60 -30.29 4.03
N GLY A 450 -18.54 -30.07 4.81
CA GLY A 450 -17.75 -31.13 5.42
C GLY A 450 -16.99 -32.02 4.43
N ILE A 451 -16.71 -31.52 3.23
CA ILE A 451 -15.95 -32.23 2.21
C ILE A 451 -14.47 -32.05 2.53
N ASP A 452 -13.82 -33.07 3.06
CA ASP A 452 -12.38 -33.09 3.27
C ASP A 452 -11.67 -33.59 2.01
N GLY A 453 -11.12 -32.66 1.22
CA GLY A 453 -10.36 -33.00 0.01
C GLY A 453 -9.09 -33.83 0.27
N GLY A 454 -8.60 -33.88 1.51
CA GLY A 454 -7.46 -34.72 1.92
C GLY A 454 -7.77 -36.21 1.92
N ASN A 455 -9.07 -36.57 2.00
CA ASN A 455 -9.53 -37.96 1.96
C ASN A 455 -9.92 -38.43 0.55
N LEU A 456 -9.81 -37.59 -0.46
CA LEU A 456 -10.02 -37.99 -1.86
C LEU A 456 -8.75 -38.65 -2.40
N ASP A 457 -8.73 -39.95 -2.43
CA ASP A 457 -7.71 -40.70 -3.18
C ASP A 457 -8.05 -40.66 -4.68
N ILE A 458 -7.45 -39.68 -5.37
CA ILE A 458 -7.69 -39.45 -6.80
C ILE A 458 -7.22 -40.65 -7.65
N GLU A 459 -6.19 -41.38 -7.21
CA GLU A 459 -5.66 -42.55 -7.94
C GLU A 459 -6.54 -43.78 -7.75
N ASN A 460 -7.11 -43.97 -6.58
CA ASN A 460 -7.94 -45.12 -6.23
C ASN A 460 -9.42 -44.96 -6.59
N LYS A 461 -9.86 -43.79 -6.98
CA LYS A 461 -11.27 -43.49 -7.30
C LYS A 461 -12.28 -43.90 -6.21
N VAL A 462 -11.84 -43.91 -4.96
CA VAL A 462 -12.71 -44.16 -3.82
C VAL A 462 -13.43 -42.87 -3.50
N HIS A 463 -14.75 -42.89 -3.59
CA HIS A 463 -15.58 -41.75 -3.18
C HIS A 463 -16.02 -42.01 -1.73
N PRO A 464 -15.91 -41.01 -0.83
CA PRO A 464 -16.50 -41.13 0.50
C PRO A 464 -18.02 -41.30 0.36
N VAL A 465 -18.57 -42.22 1.11
CA VAL A 465 -20.01 -42.50 1.17
C VAL A 465 -20.69 -41.46 2.06
#